data_5f1ac668a615ccfa4a0c9f82f6a5c7ba
#
_entry.id   5f1ac668a615ccfa4a0c9f82f6a5c7ba
#
_cell.length_a   1.000
_cell.length_b   1.000
_cell.length_c   1.000
_cell.angle_alpha   90.00
_cell.angle_beta   90.00
_cell.angle_gamma   90.00
#
_symmetry.space_group_name_H-M   'P 1'
#
loop_
_entity.id
_entity.type
_entity.pdbx_description
1 polymer ?
#
loop_
_entity_poly.entity_id
_entity_poly.type
_entity_poly.pdbx_seq_one_letter_code
_entity_poly.pdbx_strand_id
1 'polypeptide(L)'
;MVYRTKKRKLKRYVPPKPKRVGVTKINKSSAFWAKLARTEPNNAEMTLFGIMNYLDLPYKYTGNGSFIFMGVAPDFVHKSKKKNVELYGERWHAPEEEAQRIELFARSNYQTIIVWQRELRPRSHERKLLYKKLLDFESLSES
;
A
#
# COMPACT_ATOMS: atom_id res chain seq x y z
N MET A 1 14.59 20.16 -34.77
CA MET A 1 14.94 18.80 -34.33
C MET A 1 13.70 18.16 -33.69
N VAL A 2 13.14 17.19 -34.37
CA VAL A 2 11.98 16.46 -33.80
C VAL A 2 12.53 15.24 -33.04
N TYR A 3 12.48 15.26 -31.72
CA TYR A 3 12.82 14.09 -30.92
C TYR A 3 11.71 13.06 -31.09
N ARG A 4 11.96 12.03 -31.89
CA ARG A 4 11.13 10.82 -31.92
C ARG A 4 11.34 10.06 -30.60
N THR A 5 10.48 10.28 -29.64
CA THR A 5 10.40 9.40 -28.46
C THR A 5 9.91 8.03 -28.93
N LYS A 6 10.79 7.04 -28.89
CA LYS A 6 10.40 5.65 -29.09
C LYS A 6 9.38 5.29 -28.00
N LYS A 7 8.10 5.21 -28.37
CA LYS A 7 7.07 4.67 -27.48
C LYS A 7 7.48 3.23 -27.14
N ARG A 8 8.04 3.02 -25.96
CA ARG A 8 8.20 1.68 -25.41
C ARG A 8 6.80 1.07 -25.28
N LYS A 9 6.53 0.01 -26.05
CA LYS A 9 5.34 -0.81 -25.84
C LYS A 9 5.43 -1.38 -24.41
N LEU A 10 4.68 -0.80 -23.51
CA LEU A 10 4.52 -1.35 -22.16
C LEU A 10 3.88 -2.74 -22.33
N LYS A 11 4.58 -3.77 -21.90
CA LYS A 11 4.01 -5.11 -21.84
C LYS A 11 2.75 -5.02 -20.95
N ARG A 12 1.61 -5.45 -21.49
CA ARG A 12 0.40 -5.58 -20.67
C ARG A 12 0.71 -6.49 -19.49
N TYR A 13 0.71 -5.92 -18.29
CA TYR A 13 0.71 -6.72 -17.10
C TYR A 13 -0.65 -7.42 -17.01
N VAL A 14 -0.61 -8.74 -16.98
CA VAL A 14 -1.77 -9.54 -16.63
C VAL A 14 -1.62 -9.81 -15.13
N PRO A 15 -2.48 -9.22 -14.28
CA PRO A 15 -2.40 -9.51 -12.86
C PRO A 15 -2.55 -11.02 -12.66
N PRO A 16 -1.77 -11.63 -11.77
CA PRO A 16 -1.98 -13.02 -11.43
C PRO A 16 -3.44 -13.16 -10.95
N LYS A 17 -4.14 -14.16 -11.51
CA LYS A 17 -5.51 -14.46 -11.10
C LYS A 17 -5.56 -14.50 -9.57
N PRO A 18 -6.55 -13.86 -8.93
CA PRO A 18 -6.68 -13.91 -7.48
C PRO A 18 -6.73 -15.37 -7.07
N LYS A 19 -5.69 -15.81 -6.37
CA LYS A 19 -5.70 -17.14 -5.77
C LYS A 19 -6.88 -17.14 -4.81
N ARG A 20 -7.81 -18.06 -5.00
CA ARG A 20 -8.89 -18.30 -4.04
C ARG A 20 -8.26 -18.31 -2.65
N VAL A 21 -8.73 -17.42 -1.78
CA VAL A 21 -8.31 -17.35 -0.39
C VAL A 21 -8.91 -18.55 0.34
N GLY A 22 -8.34 -19.73 0.05
CA GLY A 22 -8.43 -20.80 1.02
C GLY A 22 -7.48 -20.42 2.16
N VAL A 23 -7.86 -20.64 3.39
CA VAL A 23 -7.00 -20.51 4.58
C VAL A 23 -5.92 -21.58 4.49
N THR A 24 -5.07 -21.49 3.52
CA THR A 24 -3.84 -22.28 3.44
C THR A 24 -2.75 -21.45 4.09
N LYS A 25 -2.19 -22.01 5.16
CA LYS A 25 -0.92 -21.53 5.71
C LYS A 25 0.04 -21.41 4.54
N ILE A 26 0.31 -20.18 4.10
CA ILE A 26 1.27 -19.95 3.02
C ILE A 26 2.64 -20.18 3.64
N ASN A 27 3.15 -21.39 3.54
CA ASN A 27 4.55 -21.69 3.83
C ASN A 27 5.41 -21.09 2.70
N LYS A 28 5.60 -19.78 2.78
CA LYS A 28 6.56 -19.11 1.91
C LYS A 28 7.96 -19.55 2.34
N SER A 29 8.79 -19.90 1.37
CA SER A 29 10.17 -20.33 1.64
C SER A 29 10.96 -19.25 2.38
N SER A 30 11.98 -19.66 3.14
CA SER A 30 12.92 -18.73 3.79
C SER A 30 13.58 -17.78 2.78
N ALA A 31 13.84 -18.24 1.55
CA ALA A 31 14.39 -17.40 0.48
C ALA A 31 13.42 -16.27 0.07
N PHE A 32 12.11 -16.54 0.04
CA PHE A 32 11.10 -15.52 -0.22
C PHE A 32 11.13 -14.42 0.86
N TRP A 33 11.14 -14.80 2.13
CA TRP A 33 11.18 -13.85 3.24
C TRP A 33 12.47 -13.06 3.28
N ALA A 34 13.61 -13.70 3.00
CA ALA A 34 14.90 -13.02 2.92
C ALA A 34 14.94 -12.00 1.77
N LYS A 35 14.35 -12.32 0.62
CA LYS A 35 14.22 -11.39 -0.51
C LYS A 35 13.30 -10.22 -0.16
N LEU A 36 12.17 -10.48 0.47
CA LEU A 36 11.21 -9.46 0.88
C LEU A 36 11.83 -8.50 1.91
N ALA A 37 12.59 -9.02 2.87
CA ALA A 37 13.28 -8.23 3.89
C ALA A 37 14.31 -7.24 3.31
N ARG A 38 14.79 -7.47 2.09
CA ARG A 38 15.71 -6.58 1.35
C ARG A 38 14.97 -5.61 0.43
N THR A 39 13.64 -5.66 0.38
CA THR A 39 12.84 -4.80 -0.48
C THR A 39 12.83 -3.39 0.07
N GLU A 40 13.36 -2.48 -0.72
CA GLU A 40 13.29 -1.05 -0.45
C GLU A 40 11.96 -0.49 -0.94
N PRO A 41 11.43 0.55 -0.29
CA PRO A 41 10.22 1.20 -0.77
C PRO A 41 10.45 1.80 -2.18
N ASN A 42 9.47 1.63 -3.05
CA ASN A 42 9.50 2.24 -4.38
C ASN A 42 9.24 3.76 -4.29
N ASN A 43 9.36 4.47 -5.42
CA ASN A 43 9.21 5.93 -5.44
C ASN A 43 7.85 6.43 -4.95
N ALA A 44 6.77 5.71 -5.24
CA ALA A 44 5.43 6.08 -4.78
C ALA A 44 5.29 5.86 -3.26
N GLU A 45 5.80 4.75 -2.75
CA GLU A 45 5.85 4.46 -1.31
C GLU A 45 6.71 5.47 -0.56
N MET A 46 7.86 5.85 -1.13
CA MET A 46 8.72 6.91 -0.57
C MET A 46 8.00 8.26 -0.51
N THR A 47 7.23 8.60 -1.54
CA THR A 47 6.44 9.83 -1.57
C THR A 47 5.36 9.82 -0.50
N LEU A 48 4.62 8.73 -0.37
CA LEU A 48 3.59 8.59 0.67
C LEU A 48 4.20 8.65 2.07
N PHE A 49 5.30 7.97 2.27
CA PHE A 49 6.03 7.99 3.55
C PHE A 49 6.48 9.42 3.92
N GLY A 50 7.00 10.16 2.94
CA GLY A 50 7.37 11.58 3.13
C GLY A 50 6.18 12.46 3.51
N ILE A 51 5.01 12.24 2.89
CA ILE A 51 3.78 12.95 3.24
C ILE A 51 3.34 12.63 4.67
N MET A 52 3.34 11.36 5.05
CA MET A 52 2.96 10.97 6.41
C MET A 52 3.92 11.55 7.46
N ASN A 53 5.22 11.57 7.18
CA ASN A 53 6.20 12.21 8.07
C ASN A 53 6.00 13.72 8.15
N TYR A 54 5.68 14.38 7.05
CA TYR A 54 5.36 15.81 7.03
C TYR A 54 4.14 16.15 7.89
N LEU A 55 3.17 15.24 7.94
CA LEU A 55 1.96 15.38 8.76
C LEU A 55 2.14 14.86 10.20
N ASP A 56 3.35 14.50 10.61
CA ASP A 56 3.66 13.91 11.92
C ASP A 56 2.86 12.63 12.22
N LEU A 57 2.55 11.86 11.20
CA LEU A 57 1.85 10.59 11.35
C LEU A 57 2.85 9.46 11.59
N PRO A 58 2.75 8.72 12.72
CA PRO A 58 3.78 7.77 13.15
C PRO A 58 3.61 6.40 12.50
N TYR A 59 3.81 6.32 11.20
CA TYR A 59 3.83 5.07 10.45
C TYR A 59 5.25 4.60 10.15
N LYS A 60 5.41 3.29 10.04
CA LYS A 60 6.65 2.67 9.57
C LYS A 60 6.38 1.90 8.29
N TYR A 61 7.36 1.84 7.40
CA TYR A 61 7.31 1.02 6.20
C TYR A 61 7.43 -0.45 6.57
N THR A 62 6.49 -1.25 6.12
CA THR A 62 6.40 -2.69 6.41
C THR A 62 6.25 -3.55 5.16
N GLY A 63 6.28 -2.93 3.98
CA GLY A 63 6.22 -3.63 2.69
C GLY A 63 7.38 -4.59 2.45
N ASN A 64 8.45 -4.51 3.24
CA ASN A 64 9.57 -5.43 3.27
C ASN A 64 9.30 -6.72 4.07
N GLY A 65 8.09 -6.94 4.56
CA GLY A 65 7.74 -8.11 5.36
C GLY A 65 8.14 -8.03 6.83
N SER A 66 8.57 -6.87 7.33
CA SER A 66 8.89 -6.68 8.76
C SER A 66 7.66 -6.80 9.66
N PHE A 67 6.48 -6.68 9.08
CA PHE A 67 5.20 -6.96 9.71
C PHE A 67 4.34 -7.80 8.77
N ILE A 68 3.96 -8.99 9.18
CA ILE A 68 3.14 -9.91 8.40
C ILE A 68 1.82 -10.14 9.12
N PHE A 69 0.76 -10.05 8.35
CA PHE A 69 -0.57 -10.16 8.85
C PHE A 69 -1.41 -11.06 7.95
N MET A 70 -1.90 -12.18 8.46
CA MET A 70 -2.63 -13.19 7.67
C MET A 70 -1.94 -13.56 6.35
N GLY A 71 -0.61 -13.64 6.36
CA GLY A 71 0.22 -13.95 5.18
C GLY A 71 0.42 -12.80 4.21
N VAL A 72 0.03 -11.59 4.58
CA VAL A 72 0.18 -10.37 3.78
C VAL A 72 1.05 -9.37 4.52
N ALA A 73 1.97 -8.72 3.82
CA ALA A 73 2.73 -7.60 4.33
C ALA A 73 2.00 -6.30 3.95
N PRO A 74 1.43 -5.56 4.90
CA PRO A 74 0.92 -4.22 4.61
C PRO A 74 2.05 -3.27 4.25
N ASP A 75 1.76 -2.23 3.48
CA ASP A 75 2.78 -1.27 3.05
C ASP A 75 3.30 -0.43 4.22
N PHE A 76 2.39 0.07 5.05
CA PHE A 76 2.71 0.86 6.23
C PHE A 76 1.84 0.49 7.41
N VAL A 77 2.44 0.41 8.59
CA VAL A 77 1.75 0.12 9.86
C VAL A 77 2.02 1.24 10.86
N HIS A 78 0.97 1.64 11.58
CA HIS A 78 1.09 2.61 12.66
C HIS A 78 1.98 2.06 13.79
N LYS A 79 2.83 2.90 14.36
CA LYS A 79 3.79 2.48 15.40
C LYS A 79 3.14 2.07 16.71
N SER A 80 1.94 2.56 17.02
CA SER A 80 1.27 2.31 18.31
C SER A 80 -0.20 1.92 18.22
N LYS A 81 -0.89 2.25 17.13
CA LYS A 81 -2.32 1.94 16.91
C LYS A 81 -2.49 0.79 15.94
N LYS A 82 -3.63 0.12 16.00
CA LYS A 82 -4.00 -0.91 15.01
C LYS A 82 -4.54 -0.28 13.73
N LYS A 83 -3.68 0.42 13.04
CA LYS A 83 -3.96 1.09 11.77
C LYS A 83 -2.89 0.79 10.76
N ASN A 84 -3.29 0.63 9.51
CA ASN A 84 -2.36 0.47 8.39
C ASN A 84 -2.80 1.25 7.16
N VAL A 85 -1.85 1.58 6.33
CA VAL A 85 -2.04 2.28 5.06
C VAL A 85 -1.51 1.40 3.94
N GLU A 86 -2.34 1.22 2.93
CA GLU A 86 -2.01 0.50 1.70
C GLU A 86 -1.90 1.48 0.54
N LEU A 87 -0.93 1.29 -0.31
CA LEU A 87 -0.75 2.08 -1.54
C LEU A 87 -1.11 1.26 -2.76
N TYR A 88 -2.13 1.68 -3.48
CA TYR A 88 -2.61 1.02 -4.69
C TYR A 88 -2.22 1.80 -5.95
N GLY A 89 -1.64 1.10 -6.91
CA GLY A 89 -1.45 1.62 -8.26
C GLY A 89 -2.61 1.21 -9.17
N GLU A 90 -3.12 2.13 -9.98
CA GLU A 90 -4.27 1.90 -10.87
C GLU A 90 -4.02 0.80 -11.91
N ARG A 91 -2.75 0.53 -12.20
CA ARG A 91 -2.34 -0.54 -13.13
C ARG A 91 -2.42 -1.94 -12.53
N TRP A 92 -2.41 -2.05 -11.19
CA TRP A 92 -2.21 -3.30 -10.46
C TRP A 92 -3.43 -3.72 -9.67
N HIS A 93 -4.30 -2.78 -9.34
CA HIS A 93 -5.45 -2.97 -8.47
C HIS A 93 -6.72 -2.43 -9.12
N ALA A 94 -7.82 -3.13 -8.89
CA ALA A 94 -9.15 -2.66 -9.21
C ALA A 94 -9.82 -2.02 -7.97
N PRO A 95 -10.73 -1.06 -8.14
CA PRO A 95 -11.42 -0.44 -7.01
C PRO A 95 -12.14 -1.44 -6.10
N GLU A 96 -12.62 -2.56 -6.66
CA GLU A 96 -13.33 -3.61 -5.93
C GLU A 96 -12.43 -4.36 -4.94
N GLU A 97 -11.12 -4.30 -5.13
CA GLU A 97 -10.15 -4.95 -4.23
C GLU A 97 -9.99 -4.22 -2.89
N GLU A 98 -10.35 -2.94 -2.83
CA GLU A 98 -10.26 -2.14 -1.60
C GLU A 98 -11.05 -2.77 -0.46
N ALA A 99 -12.31 -3.07 -0.69
CA ALA A 99 -13.20 -3.63 0.33
C ALA A 99 -12.68 -4.97 0.86
N GLN A 100 -12.15 -5.81 -0.03
CA GLN A 100 -11.58 -7.11 0.35
C GLN A 100 -10.33 -6.94 1.21
N ARG A 101 -9.48 -5.98 0.90
CA ARG A 101 -8.25 -5.71 1.66
C ARG A 101 -8.56 -5.12 3.03
N ILE A 102 -9.50 -4.19 3.10
CA ILE A 102 -9.97 -3.59 4.35
C ILE A 102 -10.58 -4.67 5.25
N GLU A 103 -11.43 -5.54 4.69
CA GLU A 103 -12.03 -6.64 5.44
C GLU A 103 -10.99 -7.63 5.96
N LEU A 104 -9.97 -7.96 5.14
CA LEU A 104 -8.90 -8.86 5.55
C LEU A 104 -8.21 -8.37 6.82
N PHE A 105 -7.83 -7.10 6.88
CA PHE A 105 -7.17 -6.54 8.03
C PHE A 105 -8.13 -6.30 9.21
N ALA A 106 -9.41 -6.02 8.94
CA ALA A 106 -10.43 -5.85 9.97
C ALA A 106 -10.66 -7.11 10.81
N ARG A 107 -10.40 -8.29 10.26
CA ARG A 107 -10.50 -9.58 10.97
C ARG A 107 -9.57 -9.67 12.19
N SER A 108 -8.55 -8.85 12.27
CA SER A 108 -7.67 -8.75 13.44
C SER A 108 -7.68 -7.35 14.03
N ASN A 109 -8.79 -6.66 13.87
CA ASN A 109 -9.05 -5.35 14.46
C ASN A 109 -8.15 -4.22 13.94
N TYR A 110 -7.56 -4.36 12.74
CA TYR A 110 -6.85 -3.30 12.08
C TYR A 110 -7.78 -2.46 11.22
N GLN A 111 -7.73 -1.15 11.41
CA GLN A 111 -8.34 -0.21 10.49
C GLN A 111 -7.38 0.04 9.33
N THR A 112 -7.91 0.04 8.12
CA THR A 112 -7.11 0.19 6.90
C THR A 112 -7.63 1.33 6.05
N ILE A 113 -6.72 2.12 5.52
CA ILE A 113 -7.00 3.11 4.50
C ILE A 113 -6.22 2.77 3.24
N ILE A 114 -6.87 2.91 2.10
CA ILE A 114 -6.24 2.73 0.79
C ILE A 114 -5.93 4.10 0.20
N VAL A 115 -4.68 4.29 -0.16
CA VAL A 115 -4.23 5.46 -0.91
C VAL A 115 -3.93 5.02 -2.34
N TRP A 116 -4.50 5.71 -3.31
CA TRP A 116 -4.22 5.46 -4.72
C TRP A 116 -3.04 6.30 -5.20
N GLN A 117 -2.24 5.76 -6.09
CA GLN A 117 -1.05 6.44 -6.60
C GLN A 117 -1.38 7.79 -7.24
N ARG A 118 -2.57 7.95 -7.87
CA ARG A 118 -3.03 9.23 -8.41
C ARG A 118 -3.16 10.33 -7.35
N GLU A 119 -3.45 9.96 -6.09
CA GLU A 119 -3.57 10.91 -4.98
C GLU A 119 -2.22 11.54 -4.59
N LEU A 120 -1.11 10.96 -5.04
CA LEU A 120 0.24 11.44 -4.75
C LEU A 120 0.74 12.50 -5.73
N ARG A 121 -0.02 12.84 -6.77
CA ARG A 121 0.42 13.81 -7.78
C ARG A 121 0.71 15.17 -7.14
N PRO A 122 1.92 15.74 -7.33
CA PRO A 122 2.25 17.05 -6.81
C PRO A 122 1.26 18.11 -7.32
N ARG A 123 0.86 19.03 -6.46
CA ARG A 123 0.00 20.19 -6.78
C ARG A 123 -1.38 19.83 -7.34
N SER A 124 -1.81 18.58 -7.20
CA SER A 124 -3.14 18.15 -7.61
C SER A 124 -4.17 18.43 -6.52
N HIS A 125 -5.44 18.48 -6.94
CA HIS A 125 -6.55 18.57 -6.00
C HIS A 125 -6.64 17.29 -5.13
N GLU A 126 -6.40 16.14 -5.73
CA GLU A 126 -6.38 14.84 -5.05
C GLU A 126 -5.36 14.80 -3.93
N ARG A 127 -4.17 15.39 -4.12
CA ARG A 127 -3.14 15.45 -3.08
C ARG A 127 -3.56 16.31 -1.89
N LYS A 128 -4.28 17.40 -2.13
CA LYS A 128 -4.85 18.22 -1.03
C LYS A 128 -5.88 17.43 -0.24
N LEU A 129 -6.74 16.67 -0.92
CA LEU A 129 -7.72 15.80 -0.27
C LEU A 129 -7.03 14.63 0.47
N LEU A 130 -5.90 14.15 -0.02
CA LEU A 130 -5.12 13.10 0.64
C LEU A 130 -4.67 13.53 2.03
N TYR A 131 -4.19 14.75 2.21
CA TYR A 131 -3.77 15.25 3.52
C TYR A 131 -4.92 15.20 4.52
N LYS A 132 -6.10 15.67 4.12
CA LYS A 132 -7.30 15.59 4.95
C LYS A 132 -7.69 14.14 5.23
N LYS A 133 -7.67 13.28 4.23
CA LYS A 133 -7.98 11.85 4.36
C LYS A 133 -7.09 11.15 5.38
N LEU A 134 -5.78 11.40 5.35
CA LEU A 134 -4.81 10.82 6.29
C LEU A 134 -5.02 11.34 7.71
N LEU A 135 -5.27 12.64 7.87
CA LEU A 135 -5.52 13.24 9.18
C LEU A 135 -6.85 12.79 9.77
N ASP A 136 -7.89 12.69 8.97
CA ASP A 136 -9.20 12.17 9.41
C ASP A 136 -9.09 10.69 9.84
N PHE A 137 -8.31 9.89 9.10
CA PHE A 137 -8.05 8.50 9.46
C PHE A 137 -7.29 8.36 10.77
N GLU A 138 -6.30 9.21 11.01
CA GLU A 138 -5.54 9.22 12.27
C GLU A 138 -6.44 9.56 13.47
N SER A 139 -7.43 10.42 13.27
CA SER A 139 -8.34 10.85 14.33
C SER A 139 -9.44 9.83 14.66
N LEU A 140 -9.63 8.79 13.83
CA LEU A 140 -10.59 7.74 14.13
C LEU A 140 -10.18 6.99 15.39
N SER A 141 -11.14 6.80 16.30
CA SER A 141 -10.93 5.96 17.48
C SER A 141 -10.74 4.50 17.08
N GLU A 142 -9.89 3.80 17.78
CA GLU A 142 -9.80 2.35 17.70
C GLU A 142 -11.09 1.73 18.22
N SER A 143 -11.67 0.88 17.42
CA SER A 143 -12.86 0.12 17.82
C SER A 143 -12.47 -1.16 18.57
#